data_19620a4c11797eb628d85b2823b69e6d
#
_entry.id   19620a4c11797eb628d85b2823b69e6d
#
_cell.length_a   1.000
_cell.length_b   1.000
_cell.length_c   1.000
_cell.angle_alpha   90.00
_cell.angle_beta   90.00
_cell.angle_gamma   90.00
#
_symmetry.space_group_name_H-M   'P 1'
#
loop_
_entity.id
_entity.type
_entity.pdbx_description
1 polymer ?
#
loop_
_entity_poly.entity_id
_entity_poly.type
_entity_poly.pdbx_seq_one_letter_code
_entity_poly.pdbx_strand_id
1 'polypeptide(L)'
;TFHGFDADKYGKAIAGTNVKTITGSWSFTPNGIDYQFQSTNPDFVLPDHITKLTPKNPIDYKMGGYFLTEVEAEQPSETTYIDTANKVTWTFAGYDKEKIVVAKGRQTFLGSWVPTPNPEYVFKSSDARVPLPQSILEELPSDEASYKVGDTIVAKQPAKESVVDEEKDYVWTFKGYDQKNATYNGKRVTFTGIWEATPRPHHVNYTFESETAGVDLPEFIQKKAPK
;
A
#
# COMPACT_ATOMS: atom_id res chain seq x y z
N THR A 1 -34.82 14.85 24.97
CA THR A 1 -35.23 16.20 25.42
C THR A 1 -36.71 16.33 25.30
N PHE A 2 -37.37 16.80 26.37
CA PHE A 2 -38.78 17.14 26.33
C PHE A 2 -38.96 18.51 25.71
N HIS A 3 -39.86 18.65 24.73
CA HIS A 3 -40.10 19.92 24.02
C HIS A 3 -41.32 20.65 24.54
N GLY A 4 -41.96 20.13 25.57
CA GLY A 4 -43.14 20.72 26.14
C GLY A 4 -44.42 20.03 25.67
N PHE A 5 -45.50 20.50 26.25
CA PHE A 5 -46.84 20.10 25.83
C PHE A 5 -47.34 21.00 24.68
N ASP A 6 -48.25 20.46 23.87
CA ASP A 6 -48.94 21.20 22.83
C ASP A 6 -49.46 22.51 23.41
N ALA A 7 -49.20 23.62 22.71
CA ALA A 7 -49.41 24.98 23.22
C ALA A 7 -50.87 25.35 23.48
N ASP A 8 -51.82 24.47 23.15
CA ASP A 8 -53.19 24.69 23.43
C ASP A 8 -53.47 24.46 24.93
N LYS A 9 -53.47 25.56 25.68
CA LYS A 9 -53.65 25.61 27.15
C LYS A 9 -54.81 24.74 27.69
N TYR A 10 -55.72 24.35 26.84
CA TYR A 10 -56.93 23.61 27.21
C TYR A 10 -57.02 22.20 26.63
N GLY A 11 -56.01 21.77 25.86
CA GLY A 11 -56.02 20.46 25.19
C GLY A 11 -57.13 20.34 24.13
N LYS A 12 -57.07 19.26 23.34
CA LYS A 12 -58.16 18.93 22.39
C LYS A 12 -59.28 18.19 23.09
N ALA A 13 -60.52 18.71 22.97
CA ALA A 13 -61.67 18.02 23.50
C ALA A 13 -61.95 16.73 22.70
N ILE A 14 -62.21 15.63 23.38
CA ILE A 14 -62.68 14.39 22.77
C ILE A 14 -64.20 14.48 22.70
N ALA A 15 -64.77 14.43 21.47
CA ALA A 15 -66.19 14.54 21.24
C ALA A 15 -66.99 13.52 22.06
N GLY A 16 -68.03 13.99 22.76
CA GLY A 16 -68.88 13.14 23.58
C GLY A 16 -68.32 12.76 24.95
N THR A 17 -67.21 13.32 25.38
CA THR A 17 -66.61 13.10 26.70
C THR A 17 -66.19 14.43 27.34
N ASN A 18 -66.01 14.43 28.68
CA ASN A 18 -65.46 15.53 29.43
C ASN A 18 -63.92 15.47 29.52
N VAL A 19 -63.30 14.67 28.66
CA VAL A 19 -61.85 14.47 28.65
C VAL A 19 -61.20 15.38 27.65
N LYS A 20 -60.08 16.00 28.03
CA LYS A 20 -59.20 16.76 27.17
C LYS A 20 -57.84 16.08 27.13
N THR A 21 -57.28 15.93 25.94
CA THR A 21 -55.96 15.37 25.74
C THR A 21 -54.96 16.48 25.48
N ILE A 22 -53.90 16.49 26.26
CA ILE A 22 -52.74 17.36 26.05
C ILE A 22 -51.57 16.45 25.61
N THR A 23 -51.00 16.75 24.45
CA THR A 23 -49.90 15.95 23.87
C THR A 23 -48.58 16.61 24.18
N GLY A 24 -47.70 15.90 24.81
CA GLY A 24 -46.29 16.29 24.96
C GLY A 24 -45.41 15.66 23.91
N SER A 25 -44.40 16.38 23.44
CA SER A 25 -43.42 15.85 22.50
C SER A 25 -42.03 15.69 23.10
N TRP A 26 -41.38 14.63 22.69
CA TRP A 26 -40.02 14.31 23.06
C TRP A 26 -39.18 14.08 21.81
N SER A 27 -37.95 14.62 21.79
CA SER A 27 -36.92 14.16 20.88
C SER A 27 -35.88 13.40 21.68
N PHE A 28 -35.24 12.43 21.03
CA PHE A 28 -34.11 11.72 21.60
C PHE A 28 -32.91 11.85 20.63
N THR A 29 -31.72 11.96 21.23
CA THR A 29 -30.49 11.80 20.49
C THR A 29 -29.99 10.40 20.81
N PRO A 30 -29.85 9.53 19.81
CA PRO A 30 -29.33 8.20 20.03
C PRO A 30 -27.96 8.27 20.69
N ASN A 31 -27.76 7.53 21.75
CA ASN A 31 -26.41 7.26 22.25
C ASN A 31 -25.82 6.17 21.36
N GLY A 32 -24.62 6.37 20.90
CA GLY A 32 -23.96 5.40 20.04
C GLY A 32 -22.48 5.66 19.97
N ILE A 33 -21.77 4.70 19.42
CA ILE A 33 -20.33 4.80 19.19
C ILE A 33 -20.12 4.71 17.70
N ASP A 34 -19.37 5.66 17.20
CA ASP A 34 -18.90 5.69 15.82
C ASP A 34 -17.40 5.42 15.79
N TYR A 35 -16.96 4.93 14.65
CA TYR A 35 -15.55 4.76 14.35
C TYR A 35 -15.22 5.61 13.14
N GLN A 36 -14.09 6.28 13.18
CA GLN A 36 -13.54 7.03 12.07
C GLN A 36 -12.06 6.73 11.94
N PHE A 37 -11.58 6.68 10.72
CA PHE A 37 -10.16 6.55 10.44
C PHE A 37 -9.59 7.83 9.85
N GLN A 38 -8.35 8.11 10.19
CA GLN A 38 -7.57 9.22 9.64
C GLN A 38 -6.17 8.77 9.26
N SER A 39 -5.57 9.46 8.31
CA SER A 39 -4.15 9.36 8.03
C SER A 39 -3.36 10.20 9.05
N THR A 40 -2.23 9.69 9.52
CA THR A 40 -1.29 10.47 10.35
C THR A 40 -0.49 11.49 9.53
N ASN A 41 -0.51 11.37 8.19
CA ASN A 41 0.14 12.30 7.29
C ASN A 41 -0.90 12.87 6.31
N PRO A 42 -1.20 14.18 6.33
CA PRO A 42 -2.22 14.79 5.49
C PRO A 42 -1.92 14.74 3.98
N ASP A 43 -0.66 14.50 3.59
CA ASP A 43 -0.26 14.35 2.20
C ASP A 43 -0.74 13.01 1.60
N PHE A 44 -1.20 12.07 2.44
CA PHE A 44 -1.69 10.77 2.03
C PHE A 44 -3.16 10.60 2.42
N VAL A 45 -4.00 10.49 1.40
CA VAL A 45 -5.43 10.22 1.59
C VAL A 45 -5.64 8.73 1.86
N LEU A 46 -6.49 8.42 2.85
CA LEU A 46 -6.84 7.04 3.15
C LEU A 46 -7.50 6.36 1.95
N PRO A 47 -7.03 5.17 1.55
CA PRO A 47 -7.68 4.36 0.53
C PRO A 47 -9.11 3.95 0.94
N ASP A 48 -9.99 3.77 -0.04
CA ASP A 48 -11.35 3.27 0.17
C ASP A 48 -11.38 1.91 0.88
N HIS A 49 -10.37 1.08 0.64
CA HIS A 49 -10.24 -0.21 1.33
C HIS A 49 -10.17 0.01 2.84
N ILE A 50 -9.26 0.88 3.31
CA ILE A 50 -9.09 1.18 4.75
C ILE A 50 -10.37 1.79 5.33
N THR A 51 -11.00 2.71 4.64
CA THR A 51 -12.24 3.35 5.13
C THR A 51 -13.37 2.33 5.33
N LYS A 52 -13.41 1.26 4.53
CA LYS A 52 -14.38 0.17 4.66
C LYS A 52 -14.09 -0.78 5.83
N LEU A 53 -12.87 -0.78 6.37
CA LEU A 53 -12.49 -1.56 7.57
C LEU A 53 -13.01 -0.91 8.87
N THR A 54 -13.61 0.26 8.80
CA THR A 54 -14.18 0.94 9.96
C THR A 54 -15.22 0.04 10.63
N PRO A 55 -15.05 -0.31 11.91
CA PRO A 55 -16.00 -1.15 12.63
C PRO A 55 -17.38 -0.53 12.61
N LYS A 56 -18.39 -1.36 12.45
CA LYS A 56 -19.79 -0.94 12.53
C LYS A 56 -20.32 -1.32 13.90
N ASN A 57 -20.63 -0.32 14.68
CA ASN A 57 -21.32 -0.55 15.94
C ASN A 57 -22.84 -0.51 15.72
N PRO A 58 -23.53 -1.64 15.60
CA PRO A 58 -24.95 -1.69 15.33
C PRO A 58 -25.81 -1.46 16.60
N ILE A 59 -25.18 -1.36 17.76
CA ILE A 59 -25.92 -1.32 19.02
C ILE A 59 -26.12 0.13 19.45
N ASP A 60 -27.37 0.59 19.40
CA ASP A 60 -27.81 1.73 20.15
C ASP A 60 -27.73 1.37 21.64
N TYR A 61 -26.71 1.89 22.33
CA TYR A 61 -26.61 1.72 23.78
C TYR A 61 -27.77 2.47 24.41
N LYS A 62 -28.81 1.72 24.78
CA LYS A 62 -29.91 2.27 25.56
C LYS A 62 -29.35 2.58 26.94
N MET A 63 -29.46 3.84 27.35
CA MET A 63 -29.30 4.20 28.76
C MET A 63 -30.42 3.53 29.56
N GLY A 64 -30.26 2.23 29.81
CA GLY A 64 -31.12 1.46 30.69
C GLY A 64 -30.62 1.58 32.11
N GLY A 65 -31.14 2.53 32.86
CA GLY A 65 -30.79 2.70 34.25
C GLY A 65 -29.47 3.50 34.47
N TYR A 66 -29.14 3.72 35.71
CA TYR A 66 -28.07 4.60 36.21
C TYR A 66 -26.63 4.07 35.99
N PHE A 67 -26.39 3.14 35.06
CA PHE A 67 -25.05 2.60 34.85
C PHE A 67 -24.43 3.17 33.59
N LEU A 68 -23.29 3.82 33.75
CA LEU A 68 -22.41 4.18 32.64
C LEU A 68 -21.87 2.88 32.05
N THR A 69 -22.16 2.59 30.79
CA THR A 69 -21.55 1.46 30.08
C THR A 69 -20.25 1.92 29.49
N GLU A 70 -19.17 1.24 29.85
CA GLU A 70 -17.86 1.43 29.25
C GLU A 70 -17.74 0.49 28.04
N VAL A 71 -17.25 1.00 26.92
CA VAL A 71 -17.05 0.25 25.68
C VAL A 71 -15.61 0.34 25.27
N GLU A 72 -14.99 -0.80 25.03
CA GLU A 72 -13.65 -0.91 24.47
C GLU A 72 -13.68 -0.73 22.95
N ALA A 73 -12.60 -0.16 22.39
CA ALA A 73 -12.48 0.03 20.95
C ALA A 73 -12.36 -1.32 20.23
N GLU A 74 -13.23 -1.55 19.24
CA GLU A 74 -13.16 -2.71 18.36
C GLU A 74 -12.06 -2.49 17.33
N GLN A 75 -11.12 -3.45 17.22
CA GLN A 75 -10.04 -3.35 16.25
C GLN A 75 -10.56 -3.57 14.82
N PRO A 76 -9.95 -2.91 13.82
CA PRO A 76 -10.27 -3.20 12.43
C PRO A 76 -9.87 -4.65 12.09
N SER A 77 -10.55 -5.24 11.11
CA SER A 77 -10.28 -6.62 10.68
C SER A 77 -8.89 -6.81 10.08
N GLU A 78 -8.28 -5.74 9.60
CA GLU A 78 -6.90 -5.70 9.09
C GLU A 78 -6.16 -4.54 9.76
N THR A 79 -4.91 -4.75 10.13
CA THR A 79 -4.05 -3.72 10.74
C THR A 79 -2.92 -3.26 9.81
N THR A 80 -2.80 -3.88 8.64
CA THR A 80 -1.84 -3.50 7.58
C THR A 80 -2.54 -3.63 6.24
N TYR A 81 -2.33 -2.65 5.37
CA TYR A 81 -2.82 -2.65 3.99
C TYR A 81 -1.73 -2.17 3.04
N ILE A 82 -1.50 -2.93 1.96
CA ILE A 82 -0.52 -2.61 0.92
C ILE A 82 -1.26 -2.00 -0.27
N ASP A 83 -1.11 -0.70 -0.44
CA ASP A 83 -1.61 0.04 -1.59
C ASP A 83 -0.56 -0.02 -2.72
N THR A 84 -0.66 -1.05 -3.54
CA THR A 84 0.27 -1.30 -4.64
C THR A 84 0.19 -0.21 -5.72
N ALA A 85 -0.99 0.37 -5.92
CA ALA A 85 -1.21 1.42 -6.94
C ALA A 85 -0.45 2.70 -6.59
N ASN A 86 -0.46 3.09 -5.32
CA ASN A 86 0.24 4.28 -4.82
C ASN A 86 1.61 3.95 -4.23
N LYS A 87 1.98 2.67 -4.16
CA LYS A 87 3.22 2.18 -3.55
C LYS A 87 3.38 2.70 -2.12
N VAL A 88 2.36 2.46 -1.29
CA VAL A 88 2.30 2.86 0.12
C VAL A 88 1.84 1.68 0.96
N THR A 89 2.58 1.39 2.02
CA THR A 89 2.14 0.44 3.04
C THR A 89 1.51 1.21 4.19
N TRP A 90 0.28 0.86 4.54
CA TRP A 90 -0.48 1.47 5.62
C TRP A 90 -0.47 0.56 6.85
N THR A 91 -0.20 1.14 8.01
CA THR A 91 -0.23 0.41 9.28
C THR A 91 -1.14 1.11 10.28
N PHE A 92 -2.06 0.37 10.89
CA PHE A 92 -2.93 0.89 11.92
C PHE A 92 -2.14 1.15 13.20
N ALA A 93 -2.19 2.38 13.70
CA ALA A 93 -1.45 2.82 14.88
C ALA A 93 -2.29 2.80 16.17
N GLY A 94 -3.58 2.45 16.07
CA GLY A 94 -4.49 2.43 17.19
C GLY A 94 -5.49 3.58 17.18
N TYR A 95 -6.34 3.59 18.20
CA TYR A 95 -7.32 4.64 18.45
C TYR A 95 -6.80 5.70 19.42
N ASP A 96 -7.44 6.88 19.38
CA ASP A 96 -7.18 7.99 20.31
C ASP A 96 -7.56 7.66 21.75
N LYS A 97 -8.40 6.66 21.96
CA LYS A 97 -8.88 6.17 23.25
C LYS A 97 -8.99 4.65 23.24
N GLU A 98 -8.66 4.00 24.33
CA GLU A 98 -8.90 2.56 24.49
C GLU A 98 -10.36 2.26 24.82
N LYS A 99 -11.01 3.14 25.55
CA LYS A 99 -12.38 3.00 26.05
C LYS A 99 -13.15 4.30 25.97
N ILE A 100 -14.44 4.17 25.78
CA ILE A 100 -15.41 5.27 25.87
C ILE A 100 -16.49 4.90 26.88
N VAL A 101 -16.76 5.82 27.80
CA VAL A 101 -17.95 5.73 28.65
C VAL A 101 -19.13 6.27 27.85
N VAL A 102 -20.12 5.42 27.60
CA VAL A 102 -21.32 5.80 26.84
C VAL A 102 -22.10 6.86 27.59
N ALA A 103 -22.01 8.10 27.10
CA ALA A 103 -22.69 9.26 27.65
C ALA A 103 -23.78 9.74 26.70
N LYS A 104 -24.39 10.86 27.04
CA LYS A 104 -25.41 11.49 26.20
C LYS A 104 -24.85 11.85 24.83
N GLY A 105 -25.49 11.35 23.79
CA GLY A 105 -25.12 11.59 22.38
C GLY A 105 -24.20 10.50 21.81
N ARG A 106 -23.76 10.74 20.57
CA ARG A 106 -22.80 9.85 19.89
C ARG A 106 -21.38 10.28 20.23
N GLN A 107 -20.51 9.31 20.37
CA GLN A 107 -19.07 9.50 20.60
C GLN A 107 -18.28 8.71 19.56
N THR A 108 -17.06 9.12 19.29
CA THR A 108 -16.26 8.54 18.22
C THR A 108 -14.93 8.04 18.75
N PHE A 109 -14.55 6.83 18.31
CA PHE A 109 -13.17 6.36 18.33
C PHE A 109 -12.49 6.81 17.05
N LEU A 110 -11.40 7.57 17.18
CA LEU A 110 -10.61 8.05 16.06
C LEU A 110 -9.37 7.17 15.90
N GLY A 111 -9.40 6.29 14.91
CA GLY A 111 -8.29 5.41 14.57
C GLY A 111 -7.32 6.07 13.60
N SER A 112 -6.05 5.91 13.86
CA SER A 112 -4.97 6.50 13.06
C SER A 112 -4.25 5.46 12.22
N TRP A 113 -4.03 5.76 10.93
CA TRP A 113 -3.26 4.95 10.01
C TRP A 113 -2.00 5.69 9.57
N VAL A 114 -0.87 5.01 9.66
CA VAL A 114 0.45 5.53 9.27
C VAL A 114 0.75 5.10 7.84
N PRO A 115 0.86 6.04 6.89
CA PRO A 115 1.34 5.73 5.55
C PRO A 115 2.86 5.64 5.54
N THR A 116 3.40 4.56 4.99
CA THR A 116 4.83 4.37 4.72
C THR A 116 5.02 4.26 3.21
N PRO A 117 5.50 5.33 2.54
CA PRO A 117 5.86 5.24 1.13
C PRO A 117 6.92 4.18 0.90
N ASN A 118 6.61 3.21 0.03
CA ASN A 118 7.53 2.12 -0.28
C ASN A 118 8.78 2.68 -0.99
N PRO A 119 9.98 2.11 -0.76
CA PRO A 119 11.16 2.45 -1.52
C PRO A 119 10.94 2.28 -3.02
N GLU A 120 11.47 3.19 -3.80
CA GLU A 120 11.42 3.14 -5.25
C GLU A 120 12.76 2.68 -5.80
N TYR A 121 12.71 1.78 -6.76
CA TYR A 121 13.88 1.29 -7.48
C TYR A 121 13.82 1.76 -8.93
N VAL A 122 14.92 2.33 -9.42
CA VAL A 122 15.04 2.81 -10.80
C VAL A 122 16.32 2.23 -11.39
N PHE A 123 16.25 1.58 -12.54
CA PHE A 123 17.44 1.14 -13.25
C PHE A 123 17.82 2.10 -14.36
N LYS A 124 19.13 2.30 -14.52
CA LYS A 124 19.70 3.12 -15.59
C LYS A 124 20.85 2.37 -16.26
N SER A 125 20.99 2.60 -17.55
CA SER A 125 22.19 2.20 -18.28
C SER A 125 23.36 3.10 -17.91
N SER A 126 24.55 2.53 -17.80
CA SER A 126 25.80 3.29 -17.66
C SER A 126 26.12 4.15 -18.89
N ASP A 127 25.61 3.75 -20.07
CA ASP A 127 25.66 4.55 -21.30
C ASP A 127 24.24 4.93 -21.73
N ALA A 128 23.88 6.21 -21.63
CA ALA A 128 22.56 6.72 -21.99
C ALA A 128 22.17 6.47 -23.47
N ARG A 129 23.13 6.17 -24.34
CA ARG A 129 22.90 5.84 -25.75
C ARG A 129 22.42 4.39 -25.95
N VAL A 130 22.64 3.55 -24.95
CA VAL A 130 22.25 2.13 -24.96
C VAL A 130 21.13 1.93 -23.96
N PRO A 131 19.86 1.92 -24.41
CA PRO A 131 18.72 1.79 -23.49
C PRO A 131 18.66 0.37 -22.91
N LEU A 132 18.20 0.28 -21.66
CA LEU A 132 17.96 -0.99 -20.99
C LEU A 132 16.92 -1.81 -21.72
N PRO A 133 17.11 -3.14 -21.89
CA PRO A 133 16.10 -4.04 -22.40
C PRO A 133 14.99 -4.25 -21.35
N GLN A 134 13.80 -4.61 -21.83
CA GLN A 134 12.64 -4.86 -20.97
C GLN A 134 12.90 -5.94 -19.91
N SER A 135 13.67 -6.95 -20.25
CA SER A 135 14.06 -8.04 -19.34
C SER A 135 14.82 -7.57 -18.08
N ILE A 136 15.52 -6.44 -18.16
CA ILE A 136 16.17 -5.82 -16.99
C ILE A 136 15.14 -5.02 -16.17
N LEU A 137 14.22 -4.34 -16.83
CA LEU A 137 13.18 -3.55 -16.13
C LEU A 137 12.22 -4.45 -15.34
N GLU A 138 12.06 -5.71 -15.76
CA GLU A 138 11.29 -6.73 -15.05
C GLU A 138 11.97 -7.24 -13.78
N GLU A 139 13.28 -7.02 -13.63
CA GLU A 139 14.06 -7.38 -12.42
C GLU A 139 14.01 -6.28 -11.33
N LEU A 140 13.22 -5.20 -11.52
CA LEU A 140 13.07 -4.15 -10.51
C LEU A 140 12.54 -4.74 -9.20
N PRO A 141 13.25 -4.58 -8.07
CA PRO A 141 12.79 -5.06 -6.79
C PRO A 141 11.52 -4.35 -6.31
N SER A 142 10.72 -5.04 -5.52
CA SER A 142 9.63 -4.47 -4.74
C SER A 142 9.95 -4.52 -3.25
N ASP A 143 9.59 -3.47 -2.53
CA ASP A 143 9.75 -3.41 -1.09
C ASP A 143 8.49 -2.83 -0.44
N GLU A 144 7.72 -3.70 0.20
CA GLU A 144 6.41 -3.40 0.80
C GLU A 144 6.49 -3.34 2.34
N ALA A 145 7.70 -3.27 2.88
CA ALA A 145 7.90 -3.20 4.32
C ALA A 145 7.45 -1.83 4.88
N SER A 146 6.96 -1.85 6.12
CA SER A 146 6.69 -0.63 6.88
C SER A 146 7.96 -0.17 7.59
N TYR A 147 8.28 1.11 7.47
CA TYR A 147 9.43 1.73 8.10
C TYR A 147 9.01 2.84 9.05
N LYS A 148 9.75 2.99 10.14
CA LYS A 148 9.65 4.11 11.08
C LYS A 148 10.71 5.15 10.76
N VAL A 149 10.42 6.42 11.01
CA VAL A 149 11.43 7.48 10.88
C VAL A 149 12.65 7.14 11.74
N GLY A 150 13.83 7.12 11.10
CA GLY A 150 15.08 6.68 11.70
C GLY A 150 15.53 5.27 11.32
N ASP A 151 14.65 4.43 10.77
CA ASP A 151 15.01 3.09 10.30
C ASP A 151 15.97 3.17 9.12
N THR A 152 16.82 2.17 9.01
CA THR A 152 17.70 1.99 7.86
C THR A 152 17.03 1.09 6.83
N ILE A 153 16.82 1.61 5.63
CA ILE A 153 16.37 0.85 4.46
C ILE A 153 17.60 0.39 3.69
N VAL A 154 17.74 -0.92 3.50
CA VAL A 154 18.81 -1.51 2.69
C VAL A 154 18.28 -1.79 1.29
N ALA A 155 19.03 -1.37 0.26
CA ALA A 155 18.64 -1.60 -1.13
C ALA A 155 18.56 -3.11 -1.44
N LYS A 156 17.38 -3.56 -1.93
CA LYS A 156 17.17 -4.94 -2.37
C LYS A 156 17.85 -5.15 -3.73
N GLN A 157 18.63 -6.21 -3.85
CA GLN A 157 19.28 -6.55 -5.11
C GLN A 157 18.25 -7.05 -6.15
N PRO A 158 18.49 -6.85 -7.46
CA PRO A 158 17.73 -7.50 -8.50
C PRO A 158 17.88 -9.02 -8.40
N ALA A 159 16.86 -9.77 -8.87
CA ALA A 159 16.93 -11.23 -8.83
C ALA A 159 18.05 -11.80 -9.70
N LYS A 160 18.39 -11.10 -10.78
CA LYS A 160 19.54 -11.42 -11.65
C LYS A 160 20.47 -10.23 -11.70
N GLU A 161 21.76 -10.47 -11.50
CA GLU A 161 22.82 -9.47 -11.62
C GLU A 161 23.48 -9.46 -13.00
N SER A 162 23.11 -10.40 -13.87
CA SER A 162 23.54 -10.46 -15.27
C SER A 162 22.41 -10.93 -16.17
N VAL A 163 22.23 -10.26 -17.30
CA VAL A 163 21.19 -10.54 -18.31
C VAL A 163 21.80 -10.49 -19.71
N VAL A 164 21.53 -11.51 -20.53
CA VAL A 164 21.93 -11.54 -21.95
C VAL A 164 20.82 -10.92 -22.79
N ASP A 165 21.17 -9.91 -23.56
CA ASP A 165 20.33 -9.31 -24.61
C ASP A 165 20.78 -9.87 -25.95
N GLU A 166 20.07 -10.88 -26.43
CA GLU A 166 20.41 -11.55 -27.69
C GLU A 166 20.07 -10.72 -28.93
N GLU A 167 19.11 -9.80 -28.83
CA GLU A 167 18.73 -8.93 -29.94
C GLU A 167 19.82 -7.91 -30.28
N LYS A 168 20.46 -7.36 -29.23
CA LYS A 168 21.49 -6.31 -29.36
C LYS A 168 22.90 -6.86 -29.15
N ASP A 169 23.01 -8.15 -28.84
CA ASP A 169 24.28 -8.83 -28.64
C ASP A 169 25.13 -8.27 -27.51
N TYR A 170 24.47 -7.97 -26.40
CA TYR A 170 25.09 -7.47 -25.16
C TYR A 170 24.93 -8.48 -24.00
N VAL A 171 25.91 -8.44 -23.11
CA VAL A 171 25.77 -8.93 -21.73
C VAL A 171 25.65 -7.72 -20.84
N TRP A 172 24.53 -7.64 -20.13
CA TRP A 172 24.30 -6.61 -19.13
C TRP A 172 24.72 -7.12 -17.76
N THR A 173 25.43 -6.29 -17.00
CA THR A 173 25.87 -6.59 -15.64
C THR A 173 25.43 -5.47 -14.70
N PHE A 174 24.80 -5.86 -13.59
CA PHE A 174 24.43 -4.92 -12.54
C PHE A 174 25.66 -4.46 -11.78
N LYS A 175 25.86 -3.15 -11.66
CA LYS A 175 27.05 -2.55 -11.01
C LYS A 175 26.77 -2.05 -9.59
N GLY A 176 25.52 -2.18 -9.15
CA GLY A 176 25.08 -1.74 -7.84
C GLY A 176 24.22 -0.48 -7.88
N TYR A 177 23.78 -0.09 -6.70
CA TYR A 177 23.00 1.15 -6.52
C TYR A 177 23.91 2.34 -6.18
N ASP A 178 23.38 3.55 -6.43
CA ASP A 178 23.99 4.84 -6.04
C ASP A 178 24.23 4.92 -4.52
N GLN A 179 23.40 4.25 -3.73
CA GLN A 179 23.55 4.09 -2.29
C GLN A 179 23.12 2.67 -1.87
N LYS A 180 23.85 2.07 -0.92
CA LYS A 180 23.54 0.72 -0.42
C LYS A 180 22.41 0.70 0.60
N ASN A 181 22.25 1.82 1.31
CA ASN A 181 21.22 2.02 2.31
C ASN A 181 20.85 3.50 2.42
N ALA A 182 19.70 3.79 3.01
CA ALA A 182 19.23 5.14 3.30
C ALA A 182 18.51 5.15 4.64
N THR A 183 18.57 6.26 5.37
CA THR A 183 17.76 6.45 6.57
C THR A 183 16.37 6.95 6.17
N TYR A 184 15.32 6.26 6.62
CA TYR A 184 13.95 6.67 6.37
C TYR A 184 13.61 7.93 7.15
N ASN A 185 13.17 8.97 6.47
CA ASN A 185 12.83 10.28 7.05
C ASN A 185 11.35 10.66 6.90
N GLY A 186 10.49 9.66 6.62
CA GLY A 186 9.06 9.88 6.36
C GLY A 186 8.73 10.15 4.90
N LYS A 187 9.73 10.21 4.00
CA LYS A 187 9.57 10.41 2.56
C LYS A 187 10.02 9.18 1.79
N ARG A 188 9.55 9.06 0.55
CA ARG A 188 9.97 7.98 -0.35
C ARG A 188 11.47 8.03 -0.60
N VAL A 189 12.13 6.91 -0.39
CA VAL A 189 13.54 6.70 -0.72
C VAL A 189 13.61 6.10 -2.12
N THR A 190 14.53 6.61 -2.96
CA THR A 190 14.77 6.07 -4.30
C THR A 190 16.19 5.52 -4.37
N PHE A 191 16.32 4.28 -4.86
CA PHE A 191 17.58 3.63 -5.16
C PHE A 191 17.78 3.57 -6.67
N THR A 192 18.87 4.15 -7.18
CA THR A 192 19.20 4.12 -8.60
C THR A 192 20.26 3.07 -8.86
N GLY A 193 19.87 1.97 -9.52
CA GLY A 193 20.77 0.89 -9.92
C GLY A 193 21.36 1.12 -11.31
N ILE A 194 22.65 0.86 -11.47
CA ILE A 194 23.36 1.04 -12.74
C ILE A 194 23.62 -0.32 -13.38
N TRP A 195 23.30 -0.42 -14.65
CA TRP A 195 23.60 -1.58 -15.49
C TRP A 195 24.57 -1.20 -16.59
N GLU A 196 25.59 -2.00 -16.80
CA GLU A 196 26.60 -1.84 -17.83
C GLU A 196 26.41 -2.88 -18.93
N ALA A 197 26.35 -2.41 -20.17
CA ALA A 197 26.35 -3.26 -21.36
C ALA A 197 27.77 -3.53 -21.84
N THR A 198 28.12 -4.76 -22.01
CA THR A 198 29.36 -5.18 -22.69
C THR A 198 29.00 -6.01 -23.93
N PRO A 199 29.68 -5.77 -25.07
CA PRO A 199 29.45 -6.60 -26.26
C PRO A 199 29.67 -8.09 -25.95
N ARG A 200 28.80 -8.94 -26.43
CA ARG A 200 28.91 -10.37 -26.26
C ARG A 200 30.12 -10.87 -27.05
N PRO A 201 31.03 -11.65 -26.42
CA PRO A 201 32.13 -12.19 -27.17
C PRO A 201 31.63 -13.23 -28.19
N HIS A 202 31.91 -12.97 -29.46
CA HIS A 202 31.62 -13.92 -30.54
C HIS A 202 32.79 -14.88 -30.69
N HIS A 203 32.47 -16.18 -30.72
CA HIS A 203 33.39 -17.19 -31.15
C HIS A 203 33.24 -17.38 -32.66
N VAL A 204 34.28 -17.07 -33.41
CA VAL A 204 34.31 -17.37 -34.86
C VAL A 204 34.78 -18.77 -35.04
N ASN A 205 33.92 -19.63 -35.58
CA ASN A 205 34.31 -20.96 -36.01
C ASN A 205 34.71 -20.91 -37.46
N TYR A 206 35.94 -21.35 -37.75
CA TYR A 206 36.41 -21.52 -39.10
C TYR A 206 36.18 -22.95 -39.53
N THR A 207 35.51 -23.15 -40.66
CA THR A 207 35.35 -24.45 -41.28
C THR A 207 35.93 -24.39 -42.67
N PHE A 208 36.52 -25.49 -43.12
CA PHE A 208 36.96 -25.65 -44.51
C PHE A 208 36.01 -26.65 -45.17
N GLU A 209 35.61 -26.36 -46.39
CA GLU A 209 34.81 -27.23 -47.23
C GLU A 209 35.54 -27.53 -48.54
N SER A 210 35.31 -28.71 -49.10
CA SER A 210 35.83 -29.06 -50.43
C SER A 210 34.97 -28.41 -51.49
N GLU A 211 35.55 -27.74 -52.46
CA GLU A 211 34.84 -27.29 -53.64
C GLU A 211 34.49 -28.42 -54.63
N THR A 212 35.12 -29.60 -54.45
CA THR A 212 34.85 -30.75 -55.28
C THR A 212 33.75 -31.60 -54.70
N ALA A 213 32.65 -31.75 -55.41
CA ALA A 213 31.52 -32.54 -54.95
C ALA A 213 31.90 -34.01 -54.73
N GLY A 214 31.53 -34.56 -53.55
CA GLY A 214 31.80 -35.93 -53.15
C GLY A 214 33.25 -36.24 -52.70
N VAL A 215 34.05 -35.18 -52.49
CA VAL A 215 35.43 -35.35 -51.95
C VAL A 215 35.49 -34.67 -50.59
N ASP A 216 35.69 -35.49 -49.57
CA ASP A 216 35.89 -34.98 -48.21
C ASP A 216 37.30 -34.41 -48.03
N LEU A 217 37.39 -33.30 -47.29
CA LEU A 217 38.70 -32.75 -46.96
C LEU A 217 39.44 -33.63 -45.97
N PRO A 218 40.73 -33.90 -46.22
CA PRO A 218 41.56 -34.62 -45.27
C PRO A 218 41.62 -33.94 -43.91
N GLU A 219 41.69 -34.76 -42.86
CA GLU A 219 41.65 -34.27 -41.45
C GLU A 219 42.79 -33.26 -41.15
N PHE A 220 43.95 -33.41 -41.79
CA PHE A 220 45.05 -32.46 -41.56
C PHE A 220 44.77 -31.07 -42.14
N ILE A 221 43.87 -30.95 -43.18
CA ILE A 221 43.40 -29.65 -43.68
C ILE A 221 42.37 -29.06 -42.71
N GLN A 222 41.42 -29.87 -42.24
CA GLN A 222 40.41 -29.42 -41.28
C GLN A 222 41.07 -28.90 -39.99
N LYS A 223 42.15 -29.54 -39.53
CA LYS A 223 42.93 -29.11 -38.37
C LYS A 223 43.72 -27.80 -38.55
N LYS A 224 43.79 -27.28 -39.78
CA LYS A 224 44.40 -25.96 -40.08
C LYS A 224 43.46 -24.81 -39.93
N ALA A 225 42.16 -25.05 -39.67
CA ALA A 225 41.25 -23.99 -39.39
C ALA A 225 41.76 -23.18 -38.14
N PRO A 226 41.74 -21.85 -38.21
CA PRO A 226 42.11 -21.02 -37.05
C PRO A 226 41.20 -21.35 -35.85
N LYS A 227 41.77 -21.22 -34.64
CA LYS A 227 41.05 -21.41 -33.39
C LYS A 227 40.55 -20.06 -32.86
#